data_666aaa6414ee7702d15b3e5dbb15fca7
#
_entry.id   666aaa6414ee7702d15b3e5dbb15fca7
#
_cell.length_a   1.000
_cell.length_b   1.000
_cell.length_c   1.000
_cell.angle_alpha   90.00
_cell.angle_beta   90.00
_cell.angle_gamma   90.00
#
_symmetry.space_group_name_H-M   'P 1'
#
loop_
_entity.id
_entity.type
_entity.pdbx_description
1 polymer ?
#
loop_
_entity_poly.entity_id
_entity_poly.type
_entity_poly.pdbx_seq_one_letter_code
_entity_poly.pdbx_strand_id
1 'polypeptide(L)'
;VLLRLGEAESGMTFEVGPVVASFDFETTISLEGVPDLYPEAVLDIELDCLRIDDNRHEIKMLLFRNGRGIATEARHVKLVAMAARRWKQRLSDENLLG
;
A
#
# COMPACT_ATOMS: atom_id res chain seq x y z
N VAL A 1 -13.25 -16.13 0.91
CA VAL A 1 -13.16 -15.85 2.34
C VAL A 1 -12.09 -14.80 2.58
N LEU A 2 -12.43 -13.78 3.31
CA LEU A 2 -11.49 -12.73 3.67
C LEU A 2 -10.99 -12.95 5.09
N LEU A 3 -9.68 -12.82 5.26
CA LEU A 3 -9.05 -12.85 6.58
C LEU A 3 -8.61 -11.44 6.94
N ARG A 4 -9.00 -11.01 8.12
CA ARG A 4 -8.54 -9.73 8.63
C ARG A 4 -7.36 -9.96 9.56
N LEU A 5 -6.24 -9.33 9.26
CA LEU A 5 -5.02 -9.46 10.03
C LEU A 5 -4.86 -8.28 10.98
N GLY A 6 -5.65 -8.24 12.00
CA GLY A 6 -5.64 -7.39 13.17
C GLY A 6 -4.63 -6.25 13.27
N GLU A 7 -4.70 -5.30 12.40
CA GLU A 7 -3.74 -4.20 12.39
C GLU A 7 -4.27 -2.92 13.04
N ALA A 8 -5.19 -3.07 13.98
CA ALA A 8 -5.84 -1.93 14.62
C ALA A 8 -4.85 -0.97 15.27
N GLU A 9 -3.82 -1.49 15.87
CA GLU A 9 -2.80 -0.67 16.56
C GLU A 9 -1.95 0.16 15.60
N SER A 10 -1.85 -0.27 14.34
CA SER A 10 -1.14 0.50 13.32
C SER A 10 -2.06 1.44 12.54
N GLY A 11 -3.35 1.42 12.83
CA GLY A 11 -4.34 2.20 12.11
C GLY A 11 -4.51 1.75 10.67
N MET A 12 -4.32 0.46 10.41
CA MET A 12 -4.41 -0.10 9.08
C MET A 12 -5.30 -1.32 9.08
N THR A 13 -6.23 -1.39 8.13
CA THR A 13 -7.04 -2.57 7.89
C THR A 13 -6.39 -3.38 6.77
N PHE A 14 -6.30 -4.68 6.95
CA PHE A 14 -5.70 -5.58 5.98
C PHE A 14 -6.61 -6.78 5.77
N GLU A 15 -6.90 -7.09 4.52
CA GLU A 15 -7.77 -8.21 4.16
C GLU A 15 -7.13 -9.06 3.08
N VAL A 16 -7.27 -10.36 3.20
CA VAL A 16 -6.73 -11.32 2.26
C VAL A 16 -7.87 -12.03 1.53
N GLY A 17 -7.86 -11.91 0.22
CA GLY A 17 -8.77 -12.67 -0.63
C GLY A 17 -8.06 -13.90 -1.18
N PRO A 18 -8.75 -14.69 -2.03
CA PRO A 18 -8.16 -15.91 -2.62
C PRO A 18 -6.93 -15.65 -3.49
N VAL A 19 -6.86 -14.50 -4.13
CA VAL A 19 -5.79 -14.18 -5.09
C VAL A 19 -5.09 -12.88 -4.76
N VAL A 20 -5.83 -11.91 -4.21
CA VAL A 20 -5.35 -10.55 -3.99
C VAL A 20 -5.52 -10.18 -2.53
N ALA A 21 -4.54 -9.48 -1.99
CA ALA A 21 -4.65 -8.88 -0.68
C ALA A 21 -4.96 -7.39 -0.84
N SER A 22 -5.77 -6.84 0.06
CA SER A 22 -6.05 -5.42 0.07
C SER A 22 -5.85 -4.86 1.47
N PHE A 23 -5.59 -3.58 1.54
CA PHE A 23 -5.38 -2.90 2.80
C PHE A 23 -5.88 -1.47 2.72
N ASP A 24 -6.09 -0.86 3.87
CA ASP A 24 -6.57 0.51 3.96
C ASP A 24 -5.80 1.20 5.09
N PHE A 25 -5.09 2.27 4.75
CA PHE A 25 -4.34 3.05 5.74
C PHE A 25 -5.25 3.89 6.63
N GLU A 26 -6.54 3.96 6.30
CA GLU A 26 -7.55 4.72 7.03
C GLU A 26 -7.25 6.22 7.09
N THR A 27 -6.54 6.71 6.08
CA THR A 27 -6.24 8.12 5.91
C THR A 27 -5.95 8.38 4.44
N THR A 28 -6.10 9.63 3.99
CA THR A 28 -5.80 9.97 2.61
C THR A 28 -4.28 10.00 2.36
N ILE A 29 -3.90 9.88 1.10
CA ILE A 29 -2.51 9.89 0.67
C ILE A 29 -2.30 10.99 -0.37
N SER A 30 -1.23 11.76 -0.20
CA SER A 30 -0.79 12.73 -1.20
C SER A 30 0.04 12.03 -2.26
N LEU A 31 -0.62 11.50 -3.28
CA LEU A 31 0.03 10.65 -4.28
C LEU A 31 1.14 11.37 -5.04
N GLU A 32 0.94 12.66 -5.32
CA GLU A 32 1.85 13.43 -6.16
C GLU A 32 3.25 13.59 -5.58
N GLY A 33 3.37 13.54 -4.27
CA GLY A 33 4.67 13.70 -3.60
C GLY A 33 5.50 12.42 -3.51
N VAL A 34 4.91 11.27 -3.79
CA VAL A 34 5.58 9.99 -3.57
C VAL A 34 6.63 9.65 -4.63
N PRO A 35 6.37 9.82 -5.94
CA PRO A 35 7.35 9.43 -6.95
C PRO A 35 8.68 10.20 -6.87
N ASP A 36 8.66 11.43 -6.37
CA ASP A 36 9.87 12.22 -6.22
C ASP A 36 10.79 11.68 -5.12
N LEU A 37 10.20 11.02 -4.13
CA LEU A 37 10.94 10.50 -2.98
C LEU A 37 11.31 9.02 -3.13
N TYR A 38 10.47 8.28 -3.84
CA TYR A 38 10.63 6.83 -3.98
C TYR A 38 10.55 6.43 -5.45
N PRO A 39 11.68 6.10 -6.08
CA PRO A 39 11.71 5.77 -7.51
C PRO A 39 10.91 4.53 -7.88
N GLU A 40 10.65 3.65 -6.92
CA GLU A 40 9.83 2.46 -7.16
C GLU A 40 8.33 2.78 -7.27
N ALA A 41 7.92 4.01 -6.97
CA ALA A 41 6.53 4.43 -7.07
C ALA A 41 6.33 5.29 -8.33
N VAL A 42 5.31 4.97 -9.10
CA VAL A 42 4.96 5.69 -10.33
C VAL A 42 3.51 6.10 -10.24
N LEU A 43 3.25 7.37 -10.52
CA LEU A 43 1.88 7.89 -10.53
C LEU A 43 1.19 7.51 -11.83
N ASP A 44 0.07 6.79 -11.72
CA ASP A 44 -0.79 6.46 -12.86
C ASP A 44 -1.92 7.49 -12.92
N ILE A 45 -1.82 8.40 -13.87
CA ILE A 45 -2.78 9.49 -14.00
C ILE A 45 -4.16 9.00 -14.40
N GLU A 46 -4.23 7.99 -15.24
CA GLU A 46 -5.51 7.45 -15.72
C GLU A 46 -6.30 6.80 -14.60
N LEU A 47 -5.64 6.04 -13.75
CA LEU A 47 -6.28 5.34 -12.65
C LEU A 47 -6.31 6.16 -11.36
N ASP A 48 -5.62 7.30 -11.34
CA ASP A 48 -5.45 8.14 -10.16
C ASP A 48 -4.95 7.34 -8.96
N CYS A 49 -3.87 6.59 -9.19
CA CYS A 49 -3.25 5.77 -8.16
C CYS A 49 -1.74 5.73 -8.33
N LEU A 50 -1.05 5.24 -7.30
CA LEU A 50 0.37 4.96 -7.37
C LEU A 50 0.58 3.49 -7.68
N ARG A 51 1.44 3.21 -8.64
CA ARG A 51 1.93 1.86 -8.89
C ARG A 51 3.25 1.71 -8.17
N ILE A 52 3.34 0.73 -7.31
CA ILE A 52 4.55 0.48 -6.53
C ILE A 52 5.06 -0.92 -6.86
N ASP A 53 6.31 -0.97 -7.31
CA ASP A 53 7.01 -2.22 -7.52
C ASP A 53 8.02 -2.37 -6.39
N ASP A 54 7.63 -3.06 -5.33
CA ASP A 54 8.45 -3.23 -4.15
C ASP A 54 9.36 -4.44 -4.33
N ASN A 55 10.57 -4.18 -4.82
CA ASN A 55 11.55 -5.22 -5.08
C ASN A 55 12.04 -5.91 -3.80
N ARG A 56 12.00 -5.21 -2.69
CA ARG A 56 12.44 -5.76 -1.41
C ARG A 56 11.55 -6.89 -0.93
N HIS A 57 10.24 -6.73 -1.14
CA HIS A 57 9.25 -7.73 -0.72
C HIS A 57 8.73 -8.55 -1.88
N GLU A 58 9.23 -8.28 -3.09
CA GLU A 58 8.82 -8.95 -4.32
C GLU A 58 7.31 -8.89 -4.54
N ILE A 59 6.74 -7.71 -4.34
CA ILE A 59 5.31 -7.49 -4.57
C ILE A 59 5.09 -6.29 -5.46
N LYS A 60 3.93 -6.29 -6.11
CA LYS A 60 3.44 -5.13 -6.85
C LYS A 60 2.11 -4.73 -6.24
N MET A 61 1.94 -3.44 -6.04
CA MET A 61 0.73 -2.93 -5.42
C MET A 61 0.28 -1.62 -6.04
N LEU A 62 -0.99 -1.29 -5.82
CA LEU A 62 -1.58 -0.02 -6.20
C LEU A 62 -2.05 0.68 -4.94
N LEU A 63 -1.70 1.94 -4.80
CA LEU A 63 -2.17 2.78 -3.70
C LEU A 63 -3.08 3.87 -4.25
N PHE A 64 -4.25 4.01 -3.65
CA PHE A 64 -5.24 4.99 -4.05
C PHE A 64 -5.24 6.20 -3.11
N ARG A 65 -5.73 7.32 -3.63
CA ARG A 65 -5.72 8.58 -2.88
C ARG A 65 -6.49 8.51 -1.56
N ASN A 66 -7.49 7.66 -1.48
CA ASN A 66 -8.29 7.49 -0.26
C ASN A 66 -7.61 6.61 0.80
N GLY A 67 -6.39 6.16 0.55
CA GLY A 67 -5.65 5.34 1.49
C GLY A 67 -5.76 3.84 1.25
N ARG A 68 -6.60 3.41 0.33
CA ARG A 68 -6.74 2.00 0.01
C ARG A 68 -5.61 1.52 -0.87
N GLY A 69 -5.21 0.28 -0.66
CA GLY A 69 -4.19 -0.35 -1.47
C GLY A 69 -4.57 -1.76 -1.84
N ILE A 70 -4.07 -2.21 -2.98
CA ILE A 70 -4.30 -3.55 -3.49
C ILE A 70 -2.97 -4.13 -3.91
N ALA A 71 -2.64 -5.32 -3.42
CA ALA A 71 -1.47 -6.05 -3.91
C ALA A 71 -1.90 -6.87 -5.12
N THR A 72 -1.32 -6.59 -6.28
CA THR A 72 -1.67 -7.26 -7.52
C THR A 72 -0.80 -8.49 -7.76
N GLU A 73 0.41 -8.53 -7.18
CA GLU A 73 1.29 -9.69 -7.25
C GLU A 73 2.04 -9.80 -5.93
N ALA A 74 2.06 -10.99 -5.36
CA ALA A 74 2.81 -11.26 -4.14
C ALA A 74 3.04 -12.76 -4.01
N ARG A 75 4.23 -13.14 -3.53
CA ARG A 75 4.55 -14.54 -3.28
C ARG A 75 3.84 -15.05 -2.04
N HIS A 76 3.68 -14.18 -1.05
CA HIS A 76 3.12 -14.57 0.22
C HIS A 76 2.38 -13.39 0.84
N VAL A 77 1.25 -13.68 1.44
CA VAL A 77 0.42 -12.63 2.05
C VAL A 77 1.15 -11.87 3.16
N LYS A 78 2.03 -12.53 3.88
CA LYS A 78 2.81 -11.86 4.94
C LYS A 78 3.72 -10.78 4.39
N LEU A 79 4.23 -10.98 3.16
CA LEU A 79 5.05 -9.97 2.51
C LEU A 79 4.24 -8.72 2.19
N VAL A 80 2.98 -8.91 1.81
CA VAL A 80 2.10 -7.78 1.54
C VAL A 80 1.87 -6.98 2.82
N ALA A 81 1.61 -7.65 3.94
CA ALA A 81 1.39 -6.97 5.21
C ALA A 81 2.63 -6.18 5.63
N MET A 82 3.81 -6.78 5.50
CA MET A 82 5.07 -6.13 5.83
C MET A 82 5.32 -4.91 4.95
N ALA A 83 5.10 -5.06 3.65
CA ALA A 83 5.27 -3.97 2.70
C ALA A 83 4.29 -2.83 2.96
N ALA A 84 3.03 -3.15 3.23
CA ALA A 84 2.03 -2.14 3.51
C ALA A 84 2.39 -1.33 4.75
N ARG A 85 2.83 -1.98 5.82
CA ARG A 85 3.28 -1.28 7.04
C ARG A 85 4.48 -0.39 6.75
N ARG A 86 5.43 -0.89 6.00
CA ARG A 86 6.63 -0.13 5.64
C ARG A 86 6.27 1.11 4.84
N TRP A 87 5.40 0.96 3.84
CA TRP A 87 4.98 2.08 3.02
C TRP A 87 4.18 3.09 3.81
N LYS A 88 3.30 2.63 4.69
CA LYS A 88 2.57 3.56 5.56
C LYS A 88 3.53 4.36 6.43
N GLN A 89 4.54 3.71 7.01
CA GLN A 89 5.53 4.39 7.83
C GLN A 89 6.32 5.42 7.02
N ARG A 90 6.77 5.05 5.82
CA ARG A 90 7.49 5.97 4.94
C ARG A 90 6.66 7.21 4.60
N LEU A 91 5.41 7.00 4.23
CA LEU A 91 4.53 8.09 3.85
C LEU A 91 4.22 8.99 5.07
N SER A 92 4.08 8.40 6.23
CA SER A 92 3.87 9.15 7.46
C SER A 92 5.09 10.02 7.79
N ASP A 93 6.28 9.45 7.66
CA ASP A 93 7.53 10.16 7.93
C ASP A 93 7.73 11.37 7.01
N GLU A 94 7.18 11.30 5.80
CA GLU A 94 7.29 12.38 4.80
C GLU A 94 6.08 13.30 4.78
N ASN A 95 5.17 13.16 5.76
CA ASN A 95 3.93 13.95 5.85
C ASN A 95 3.05 13.84 4.62
N LEU A 96 3.02 12.66 4.00
CA LEU A 96 2.20 12.39 2.83
C LEU A 96 0.86 11.73 3.17
N LEU A 97 0.64 11.40 4.42
CA LEU A 97 -0.64 10.91 4.93
C LEU A 97 -1.42 12.05 5.53
N GLY A 98 -2.67 12.06 5.25
CA GLY A 98 -3.39 13.09 5.81
C GLY A 98 -4.59 13.43 5.84
#